data_29af8990c924e534e6d5364d684c0c82
#
_entry.id   29af8990c924e534e6d5364d684c0c82
#
_cell.length_a   1.000
_cell.length_b   1.000
_cell.length_c   1.000
_cell.angle_alpha   90.00
_cell.angle_beta   90.00
_cell.angle_gamma   90.00
#
_symmetry.space_group_name_H-M   'P 1'
#
loop_
_entity.id
_entity.type
_entity.pdbx_description
1 polymer ?
#
loop_
_entity_poly.entity_id
_entity_poly.type
_entity_poly.pdbx_seq_one_letter_code
_entity_poly.pdbx_strand_id
1 'polypeptide(L)'
;MKNVRQNKEALERDADARRQGRGGGSVQAYMTDHREPKETPQMRRDAKPSPWAWIPTLYFAEGLPYVAVMTIAVIMYKRLGLSNTDIALYTSWLYLPWVIKPFWSPFVDLIKTKRWWIVMMQLFVGAGFAGIAFFIPTTYYLQASLAFFWLLAFASATHDIAADGFYMLGLDSGEQSFFVGIRNTFYRLATIFGQGILVMLAGALETGSLLPNTAQRIPLAWSLTFYLLAALFLGLTLYHRFVLPRPATDAPRTELSASRLAKDFLHTFVTFFQKKHLGLMFFFLLTYRLGESQLVKIASPFLLDKPAAGGLELSTTTVGMIYGTIGVVALLLGGILGGIVVSRHGFRRWLLPMALAINLPDALYIYLSAVHPAAWQVIVAVAIEQLGYGFGFTAYMLYLIYIAEGEHKTAHYAIGTGFMALGMMLPGMAAGWIQDTVGYTPFFVWVCLCTLPGILASVLVRKKIDPAFGRKVPNEQ
;
A
#
# COMPACT_ATOMS: atom_id res chain seq x y z
N MET A 1 -35.57 16.83 39.32
CA MET A 1 -37.01 17.01 38.98
C MET A 1 -37.47 18.47 38.87
N LYS A 2 -36.71 19.51 39.33
CA LYS A 2 -37.10 20.93 39.19
C LYS A 2 -36.91 21.50 37.78
N ASN A 3 -35.87 21.10 37.02
CA ASN A 3 -35.57 21.66 35.71
C ASN A 3 -36.49 21.18 34.56
N VAL A 4 -37.17 20.05 34.70
CA VAL A 4 -38.08 19.54 33.66
C VAL A 4 -39.44 20.24 33.72
N ARG A 5 -39.85 20.75 34.89
CA ARG A 5 -41.09 21.49 35.06
C ARG A 5 -41.02 22.91 34.51
N GLN A 6 -39.86 23.58 34.65
CA GLN A 6 -39.67 24.94 34.11
C GLN A 6 -39.66 25.00 32.59
N ASN A 7 -39.11 23.98 31.90
CA ASN A 7 -39.13 23.93 30.44
C ASN A 7 -40.49 23.62 29.83
N LYS A 8 -41.37 22.96 30.58
CA LYS A 8 -42.72 22.66 30.10
C LYS A 8 -43.62 23.90 30.16
N GLU A 9 -43.51 24.71 31.24
CA GLU A 9 -44.25 25.97 31.39
C GLU A 9 -43.81 27.06 30.41
N ALA A 10 -42.52 27.06 29.95
CA ALA A 10 -42.04 27.96 28.91
C ALA A 10 -42.61 27.64 27.54
N LEU A 11 -42.73 26.35 27.19
CA LEU A 11 -43.31 25.89 25.91
C LEU A 11 -44.83 26.14 25.83
N GLU A 12 -45.56 26.04 26.94
CA GLU A 12 -47.02 26.32 26.99
C GLU A 12 -47.32 27.81 26.83
N ARG A 13 -46.50 28.72 27.39
CA ARG A 13 -46.64 30.17 27.19
C ARG A 13 -46.39 30.63 25.76
N ASP A 14 -45.47 30.00 25.04
CA ASP A 14 -45.15 30.32 23.63
C ASP A 14 -46.26 29.82 22.67
N ALA A 15 -46.97 28.77 23.04
CA ALA A 15 -48.11 28.25 22.28
C ALA A 15 -49.36 29.13 22.41
N ASP A 16 -49.59 29.72 23.59
CA ASP A 16 -50.76 30.60 23.83
C ASP A 16 -50.57 31.99 23.21
N ALA A 17 -49.32 32.52 23.14
CA ALA A 17 -49.02 33.76 22.46
C ALA A 17 -49.30 33.70 20.95
N ARG A 18 -49.15 32.52 20.35
CA ARG A 18 -49.44 32.30 18.91
C ARG A 18 -50.93 32.15 18.60
N ARG A 19 -51.79 31.90 19.56
CA ARG A 19 -53.24 31.77 19.39
C ARG A 19 -53.99 33.08 19.48
N GLN A 20 -53.45 34.13 20.09
CA GLN A 20 -54.14 35.41 20.29
C GLN A 20 -53.85 36.45 19.18
N GLY A 21 -53.07 36.14 18.16
CA GLY A 21 -52.69 37.07 17.06
C GLY A 21 -53.49 36.90 15.77
N ARG A 22 -54.74 36.46 15.76
CA ARG A 22 -55.61 36.44 14.58
C ARG A 22 -56.83 37.35 14.76
N GLY A 23 -56.73 38.57 14.24
CA GLY A 23 -57.82 39.50 14.12
C GLY A 23 -57.56 40.61 13.11
N GLY A 24 -58.08 40.46 11.92
CA GLY A 24 -58.66 41.47 11.00
C GLY A 24 -57.76 42.58 10.46
N GLY A 25 -57.61 42.64 9.14
CA GLY A 25 -57.07 43.81 8.40
C GLY A 25 -56.94 43.56 6.89
N SER A 26 -57.76 44.19 6.15
CA SER A 26 -58.08 44.23 4.72
C SER A 26 -56.95 44.04 3.72
N VAL A 27 -57.32 43.34 2.64
CA VAL A 27 -56.65 43.19 1.32
C VAL A 27 -56.36 44.52 0.68
N GLN A 28 -55.07 44.76 0.35
CA GLN A 28 -54.72 45.67 -0.73
C GLN A 28 -53.51 45.08 -1.49
N ALA A 29 -53.76 44.81 -2.77
CA ALA A 29 -52.82 44.21 -3.71
C ALA A 29 -51.59 45.07 -3.92
N TYR A 30 -50.41 44.49 -3.69
CA TYR A 30 -49.18 44.92 -4.37
C TYR A 30 -48.66 43.71 -5.15
N MET A 31 -48.84 43.81 -6.49
CA MET A 31 -48.07 43.02 -7.44
C MET A 31 -46.62 43.44 -7.29
N THR A 32 -45.80 42.65 -6.63
CA THR A 32 -44.34 42.73 -6.72
C THR A 32 -43.85 41.65 -7.66
N ASP A 33 -43.28 42.13 -8.75
CA ASP A 33 -42.56 41.46 -9.81
C ASP A 33 -41.51 40.47 -9.19
N HIS A 34 -41.82 39.16 -9.12
CA HIS A 34 -40.89 38.13 -8.81
C HIS A 34 -39.99 37.88 -10.03
N ARG A 35 -39.05 38.78 -10.30
CA ARG A 35 -37.87 38.43 -11.08
C ARG A 35 -36.98 37.59 -10.13
N GLU A 36 -36.85 36.29 -10.44
CA GLU A 36 -35.79 35.46 -9.90
C GLU A 36 -34.46 36.19 -10.07
N PRO A 37 -33.59 36.21 -9.03
CA PRO A 37 -32.28 36.81 -9.17
C PRO A 37 -31.54 36.00 -10.27
N LYS A 38 -31.23 36.67 -11.39
CA LYS A 38 -30.31 36.12 -12.40
C LYS A 38 -29.04 35.73 -11.68
N GLU A 39 -28.75 34.43 -11.59
CA GLU A 39 -27.46 33.94 -11.16
C GLU A 39 -26.35 34.66 -11.88
N THR A 40 -25.58 35.45 -11.16
CA THR A 40 -24.43 36.15 -11.68
C THR A 40 -23.41 35.17 -12.21
N PRO A 41 -22.76 35.40 -13.35
CA PRO A 41 -21.79 34.47 -13.98
C PRO A 41 -20.56 34.12 -13.15
N GLN A 42 -20.40 34.68 -11.97
CA GLN A 42 -19.25 34.44 -11.08
C GLN A 42 -19.32 33.11 -10.27
N MET A 43 -20.49 32.45 -10.15
CA MET A 43 -20.61 31.15 -9.42
C MET A 43 -20.19 29.92 -10.23
N ARG A 44 -19.75 30.05 -11.47
CA ARG A 44 -19.29 28.91 -12.29
C ARG A 44 -17.80 28.60 -12.21
N ARG A 45 -17.00 29.30 -11.39
CA ARG A 45 -15.55 29.12 -11.36
C ARG A 45 -15.05 28.14 -10.31
N ASP A 46 -15.88 27.65 -9.41
CA ASP A 46 -15.45 26.76 -8.30
C ASP A 46 -16.11 25.36 -8.30
N ALA A 47 -16.47 24.84 -9.46
CA ALA A 47 -16.85 23.43 -9.55
C ALA A 47 -15.64 22.56 -9.15
N LYS A 48 -15.68 22.00 -7.94
CA LYS A 48 -14.65 21.03 -7.49
C LYS A 48 -14.50 19.96 -8.57
N PRO A 49 -13.28 19.64 -9.02
CA PRO A 49 -13.06 18.54 -9.96
C PRO A 49 -13.68 17.24 -9.39
N SER A 50 -14.37 16.50 -10.24
CA SER A 50 -14.95 15.23 -9.85
C SER A 50 -13.89 14.31 -9.21
N PRO A 51 -14.17 13.61 -8.10
CA PRO A 51 -13.25 12.64 -7.50
C PRO A 51 -12.78 11.57 -8.49
N TRP A 52 -13.61 11.20 -9.46
CA TRP A 52 -13.23 10.27 -10.54
C TRP A 52 -12.08 10.78 -11.42
N ALA A 53 -11.88 12.09 -11.51
CA ALA A 53 -10.81 12.65 -12.32
C ALA A 53 -9.43 12.49 -11.67
N TRP A 54 -9.33 12.32 -10.33
CA TRP A 54 -8.03 12.31 -9.67
C TRP A 54 -7.76 11.08 -8.80
N ILE A 55 -8.78 10.46 -8.18
CA ILE A 55 -8.55 9.30 -7.30
C ILE A 55 -7.95 8.10 -8.04
N PRO A 56 -8.50 7.69 -9.21
CA PRO A 56 -7.94 6.57 -9.97
C PRO A 56 -6.46 6.75 -10.30
N THR A 57 -6.11 7.89 -10.86
CA THR A 57 -4.74 8.18 -11.30
C THR A 57 -3.79 8.42 -10.14
N LEU A 58 -4.27 9.02 -9.03
CA LEU A 58 -3.47 9.27 -7.84
C LEU A 58 -3.03 7.96 -7.18
N TYR A 59 -3.95 7.01 -6.98
CA TYR A 59 -3.63 5.72 -6.35
C TYR A 59 -2.92 4.75 -7.29
N PHE A 60 -3.10 4.89 -8.59
CA PHE A 60 -2.24 4.23 -9.56
C PHE A 60 -0.79 4.75 -9.48
N ALA A 61 -0.61 6.07 -9.38
CA ALA A 61 0.70 6.70 -9.19
C ALA A 61 1.34 6.35 -7.84
N GLU A 62 0.55 6.06 -6.80
CA GLU A 62 1.05 5.63 -5.48
C GLU A 62 1.62 4.20 -5.51
N GLY A 63 0.94 3.28 -6.22
CA GLY A 63 1.35 1.87 -6.24
C GLY A 63 2.60 1.59 -7.06
N LEU A 64 2.83 2.30 -8.18
CA LEU A 64 3.91 1.99 -9.11
C LEU A 64 5.33 2.11 -8.52
N PRO A 65 5.70 3.19 -7.79
CA PRO A 65 7.04 3.32 -7.23
C PRO A 65 7.32 2.24 -6.18
N TYR A 66 6.34 1.89 -5.37
CA TYR A 66 6.44 0.81 -4.39
C TYR A 66 6.77 -0.52 -5.11
N VAL A 67 6.02 -0.86 -6.14
CA VAL A 67 6.25 -2.07 -6.95
C VAL A 67 7.61 -2.05 -7.63
N ALA A 68 8.04 -0.90 -8.14
CA ALA A 68 9.35 -0.75 -8.76
C ALA A 68 10.50 -1.04 -7.77
N VAL A 69 10.40 -0.51 -6.55
CA VAL A 69 11.41 -0.71 -5.50
C VAL A 69 11.38 -2.14 -4.96
N MET A 70 10.19 -2.71 -4.72
CA MET A 70 10.07 -3.99 -4.01
C MET A 70 10.23 -5.21 -4.92
N THR A 71 9.82 -5.13 -6.17
CA THR A 71 9.77 -6.29 -7.07
C THR A 71 10.58 -6.09 -8.35
N ILE A 72 10.36 -4.97 -9.07
CA ILE A 72 11.02 -4.76 -10.36
C ILE A 72 12.55 -4.66 -10.17
N ALA A 73 13.01 -3.98 -9.11
CA ALA A 73 14.43 -3.88 -8.79
C ALA A 73 15.09 -5.26 -8.59
N VAL A 74 14.42 -6.20 -7.93
CA VAL A 74 14.93 -7.58 -7.72
C VAL A 74 15.15 -8.28 -9.07
N ILE A 75 14.12 -8.25 -9.93
CA ILE A 75 14.18 -8.89 -11.26
C ILE A 75 15.24 -8.21 -12.14
N MET A 76 15.27 -6.89 -12.19
CA MET A 76 16.23 -6.11 -12.95
C MET A 76 17.67 -6.42 -12.54
N TYR A 77 17.98 -6.35 -11.23
CA TYR A 77 19.33 -6.63 -10.74
C TYR A 77 19.75 -8.07 -11.02
N LYS A 78 18.80 -9.02 -10.93
CA LYS A 78 19.08 -10.41 -11.31
C LYS A 78 19.44 -10.53 -12.78
N ARG A 79 18.70 -9.87 -13.67
CA ARG A 79 19.01 -9.84 -15.12
C ARG A 79 20.31 -9.12 -15.45
N LEU A 80 20.70 -8.15 -14.63
CA LEU A 80 22.00 -7.45 -14.74
C LEU A 80 23.17 -8.25 -14.14
N GLY A 81 22.93 -9.45 -13.58
CA GLY A 81 23.96 -10.39 -13.13
C GLY A 81 24.42 -10.23 -11.69
N LEU A 82 23.68 -9.52 -10.82
CA LEU A 82 24.00 -9.45 -9.40
C LEU A 82 23.77 -10.80 -8.71
N SER A 83 24.57 -11.04 -7.65
CA SER A 83 24.38 -12.18 -6.75
C SER A 83 23.05 -12.09 -5.98
N ASN A 84 22.51 -13.23 -5.54
CA ASN A 84 21.30 -13.22 -4.74
C ASN A 84 21.54 -12.56 -3.37
N THR A 85 22.77 -12.67 -2.83
CA THR A 85 23.21 -11.94 -1.63
C THR A 85 23.07 -10.43 -1.81
N ASP A 86 23.64 -9.86 -2.86
CA ASP A 86 23.60 -8.42 -3.11
C ASP A 86 22.18 -7.92 -3.38
N ILE A 87 21.42 -8.66 -4.19
CA ILE A 87 20.03 -8.33 -4.50
C ILE A 87 19.20 -8.27 -3.21
N ALA A 88 19.25 -9.33 -2.39
CA ALA A 88 18.49 -9.41 -1.17
C ALA A 88 18.88 -8.30 -0.16
N LEU A 89 20.19 -8.07 -0.01
CA LEU A 89 20.71 -7.03 0.89
C LEU A 89 20.27 -5.63 0.44
N TYR A 90 20.61 -5.22 -0.77
CA TYR A 90 20.37 -3.85 -1.23
C TYR A 90 18.88 -3.54 -1.38
N THR A 91 18.09 -4.47 -1.95
CA THR A 91 16.65 -4.23 -2.13
C THR A 91 15.86 -4.32 -0.82
N SER A 92 16.36 -5.02 0.21
CA SER A 92 15.72 -5.01 1.52
C SER A 92 15.97 -3.69 2.27
N TRP A 93 17.16 -3.09 2.14
CA TRP A 93 17.42 -1.76 2.69
C TRP A 93 16.45 -0.69 2.17
N LEU A 94 15.97 -0.84 0.94
CA LEU A 94 15.00 0.09 0.35
C LEU A 94 13.62 0.09 1.06
N TYR A 95 13.33 -0.86 1.98
CA TYR A 95 12.16 -0.80 2.85
C TYR A 95 12.27 0.29 3.94
N LEU A 96 13.47 0.75 4.26
CA LEU A 96 13.71 1.67 5.38
C LEU A 96 12.83 2.93 5.35
N PRO A 97 12.58 3.60 4.22
CA PRO A 97 11.67 4.74 4.18
C PRO A 97 10.27 4.43 4.73
N TRP A 98 9.72 3.26 4.43
CA TRP A 98 8.40 2.87 4.97
C TRP A 98 8.46 2.46 6.44
N VAL A 99 9.59 1.92 6.92
CA VAL A 99 9.82 1.61 8.34
C VAL A 99 9.80 2.89 9.18
N ILE A 100 10.53 3.92 8.73
CA ILE A 100 10.69 5.18 9.46
C ILE A 100 9.69 6.28 9.05
N LYS A 101 8.77 5.98 8.11
CA LYS A 101 7.71 6.90 7.64
C LYS A 101 6.97 7.64 8.77
N PRO A 102 6.60 7.01 9.91
CA PRO A 102 5.94 7.72 11.00
C PRO A 102 6.72 8.91 11.54
N PHE A 103 8.06 8.88 11.49
CA PHE A 103 8.90 9.93 12.08
C PHE A 103 8.87 11.24 11.30
N TRP A 104 8.64 11.24 9.98
CA TRP A 104 8.55 12.48 9.21
C TRP A 104 7.13 12.81 8.72
N SER A 105 6.17 11.95 8.91
CA SER A 105 4.76 12.23 8.57
C SER A 105 4.27 13.57 9.13
N PRO A 106 4.57 13.97 10.38
CA PRO A 106 4.16 15.26 10.91
C PRO A 106 4.74 16.47 10.14
N PHE A 107 5.95 16.35 9.58
CA PHE A 107 6.55 17.44 8.80
C PHE A 107 5.82 17.71 7.49
N VAL A 108 5.24 16.65 6.88
CA VAL A 108 4.42 16.78 5.67
C VAL A 108 3.15 17.59 5.94
N ASP A 109 2.65 17.58 7.18
CA ASP A 109 1.49 18.37 7.60
C ASP A 109 1.82 19.84 7.87
N LEU A 110 3.08 20.13 8.24
CA LEU A 110 3.52 21.48 8.66
C LEU A 110 3.99 22.35 7.50
N ILE A 111 4.79 21.77 6.58
CA ILE A 111 5.65 22.58 5.70
C ILE A 111 4.88 23.14 4.50
N LYS A 112 4.01 22.38 3.88
CA LYS A 112 3.26 22.77 2.66
C LYS A 112 1.91 22.05 2.62
N THR A 113 1.10 22.35 1.59
CA THR A 113 -0.16 21.65 1.33
C THR A 113 0.09 20.20 0.90
N LYS A 114 -0.86 19.29 1.18
CA LYS A 114 -0.79 17.90 0.71
C LYS A 114 -0.72 17.83 -0.82
N ARG A 115 -1.49 18.72 -1.52
CA ARG A 115 -1.44 18.84 -2.96
C ARG A 115 -0.04 19.17 -3.48
N TRP A 116 0.68 20.09 -2.81
CA TRP A 116 2.06 20.43 -3.19
C TRP A 116 2.99 19.23 -3.05
N TRP A 117 2.90 18.49 -1.93
CA TRP A 117 3.70 17.30 -1.69
C TRP A 117 3.44 16.22 -2.74
N ILE A 118 2.19 15.95 -3.11
CA ILE A 118 1.83 14.98 -4.15
C ILE A 118 2.56 15.30 -5.45
N VAL A 119 2.41 16.54 -5.95
CA VAL A 119 2.99 16.95 -7.24
C VAL A 119 4.51 16.91 -7.21
N MET A 120 5.13 17.40 -6.11
CA MET A 120 6.59 17.40 -5.97
C MET A 120 7.15 15.99 -5.84
N MET A 121 6.52 15.11 -5.08
CA MET A 121 7.01 13.73 -4.94
C MET A 121 6.84 12.94 -6.24
N GLN A 122 5.80 13.16 -7.01
CA GLN A 122 5.67 12.57 -8.35
C GLN A 122 6.77 13.03 -9.30
N LEU A 123 7.16 14.31 -9.23
CA LEU A 123 8.29 14.81 -10.01
C LEU A 123 9.61 14.13 -9.58
N PHE A 124 9.86 13.98 -8.27
CA PHE A 124 11.04 13.26 -7.78
C PHE A 124 11.02 11.77 -8.14
N VAL A 125 9.85 11.13 -8.12
CA VAL A 125 9.68 9.75 -8.59
C VAL A 125 10.03 9.64 -10.07
N GLY A 126 9.51 10.55 -10.91
CA GLY A 126 9.83 10.61 -12.33
C GLY A 126 11.32 10.83 -12.59
N ALA A 127 11.96 11.75 -11.85
CA ALA A 127 13.40 11.99 -11.91
C ALA A 127 14.20 10.76 -11.44
N GLY A 128 13.73 10.07 -10.40
CA GLY A 128 14.31 8.81 -9.92
C GLY A 128 14.31 7.74 -11.01
N PHE A 129 13.17 7.53 -11.67
CA PHE A 129 13.07 6.59 -12.78
C PHE A 129 13.97 6.97 -13.97
N ALA A 130 14.02 8.26 -14.32
CA ALA A 130 14.91 8.74 -15.38
C ALA A 130 16.38 8.52 -15.03
N GLY A 131 16.78 8.76 -13.77
CA GLY A 131 18.13 8.53 -13.30
C GLY A 131 18.51 7.04 -13.34
N ILE A 132 17.62 6.15 -12.86
CA ILE A 132 17.82 4.69 -12.97
C ILE A 132 18.02 4.31 -14.43
N ALA A 133 17.12 4.75 -15.33
CA ALA A 133 17.17 4.45 -16.75
C ALA A 133 18.50 4.89 -17.39
N PHE A 134 18.96 6.10 -17.06
CA PHE A 134 20.19 6.66 -17.61
C PHE A 134 21.43 5.88 -17.19
N PHE A 135 21.50 5.43 -15.93
CA PHE A 135 22.70 4.80 -15.40
C PHE A 135 22.77 3.29 -15.63
N ILE A 136 21.66 2.58 -15.90
CA ILE A 136 21.66 1.12 -16.12
C ILE A 136 22.70 0.69 -17.19
N PRO A 137 22.84 1.34 -18.37
CA PRO A 137 23.80 0.90 -19.38
C PRO A 137 25.24 1.38 -19.12
N THR A 138 25.54 1.91 -17.94
CA THR A 138 26.88 2.43 -17.60
C THR A 138 27.64 1.48 -16.66
N THR A 139 28.94 1.71 -16.48
CA THR A 139 29.80 0.95 -15.55
C THR A 139 29.43 1.19 -14.07
N TYR A 140 28.79 2.32 -13.76
CA TYR A 140 28.37 2.70 -12.40
C TYR A 140 26.91 2.34 -12.12
N TYR A 141 26.32 1.42 -12.91
CA TYR A 141 24.88 1.11 -12.86
C TYR A 141 24.39 0.78 -11.45
N LEU A 142 25.15 0.00 -10.66
CA LEU A 142 24.72 -0.45 -9.35
C LEU A 142 24.64 0.72 -8.36
N GLN A 143 25.72 1.45 -8.18
CA GLN A 143 25.80 2.55 -7.20
C GLN A 143 24.81 3.67 -7.55
N ALA A 144 24.79 4.07 -8.82
CA ALA A 144 23.92 5.14 -9.28
C ALA A 144 22.44 4.74 -9.24
N SER A 145 22.07 3.55 -9.74
CA SER A 145 20.67 3.12 -9.70
C SER A 145 20.17 2.92 -8.26
N LEU A 146 21.01 2.41 -7.34
CA LEU A 146 20.66 2.32 -5.92
C LEU A 146 20.43 3.70 -5.31
N ALA A 147 21.26 4.70 -5.61
CA ALA A 147 21.03 6.06 -5.12
C ALA A 147 19.69 6.63 -5.60
N PHE A 148 19.34 6.39 -6.88
CA PHE A 148 18.02 6.79 -7.39
C PHE A 148 16.86 5.95 -6.86
N PHE A 149 17.06 4.66 -6.57
CA PHE A 149 16.05 3.85 -5.86
C PHE A 149 15.82 4.35 -4.43
N TRP A 150 16.85 4.83 -3.73
CA TRP A 150 16.69 5.49 -2.44
C TRP A 150 15.85 6.77 -2.54
N LEU A 151 16.18 7.63 -3.52
CA LEU A 151 15.37 8.82 -3.81
C LEU A 151 13.91 8.44 -4.10
N LEU A 152 13.70 7.43 -4.93
CA LEU A 152 12.39 6.90 -5.30
C LEU A 152 11.62 6.38 -4.07
N ALA A 153 12.29 5.62 -3.19
CA ALA A 153 11.68 5.04 -1.99
C ALA A 153 11.24 6.12 -0.99
N PHE A 154 12.08 7.13 -0.74
CA PHE A 154 11.73 8.27 0.11
C PHE A 154 10.61 9.13 -0.51
N ALA A 155 10.69 9.40 -1.82
CA ALA A 155 9.66 10.15 -2.51
C ALA A 155 8.32 9.40 -2.51
N SER A 156 8.33 8.09 -2.73
CA SER A 156 7.14 7.24 -2.70
C SER A 156 6.51 7.19 -1.31
N ALA A 157 7.30 6.96 -0.26
CA ALA A 157 6.78 6.94 1.12
C ALA A 157 6.21 8.30 1.56
N THR A 158 6.78 9.41 1.06
CA THR A 158 6.27 10.77 1.32
C THR A 158 5.00 11.06 0.50
N HIS A 159 4.98 10.61 -0.77
CA HIS A 159 3.79 10.69 -1.63
C HIS A 159 2.59 9.99 -1.00
N ASP A 160 2.78 8.80 -0.47
CA ASP A 160 1.79 7.97 0.22
C ASP A 160 1.18 8.71 1.45
N ILE A 161 2.03 9.35 2.29
CA ILE A 161 1.55 10.22 3.38
C ILE A 161 0.68 11.37 2.85
N ALA A 162 1.14 12.01 1.79
CA ALA A 162 0.45 13.17 1.23
C ALA A 162 -0.86 12.77 0.54
N ALA A 163 -0.88 11.67 -0.23
CA ALA A 163 -2.05 11.17 -0.93
C ALA A 163 -3.16 10.72 0.03
N ASP A 164 -2.82 9.96 1.06
CA ASP A 164 -3.78 9.53 2.09
C ASP A 164 -4.34 10.73 2.88
N GLY A 165 -3.49 11.70 3.24
CA GLY A 165 -3.94 12.94 3.86
C GLY A 165 -4.85 13.77 2.95
N PHE A 166 -4.50 13.88 1.66
CA PHE A 166 -5.27 14.62 0.68
C PHE A 166 -6.64 13.98 0.40
N TYR A 167 -6.71 12.65 0.37
CA TYR A 167 -7.96 11.90 0.25
C TYR A 167 -8.95 12.26 1.37
N MET A 168 -8.46 12.38 2.61
CA MET A 168 -9.30 12.75 3.75
C MET A 168 -9.75 14.22 3.74
N LEU A 169 -8.93 15.11 3.16
CA LEU A 169 -9.24 16.55 3.09
C LEU A 169 -10.08 16.92 1.87
N GLY A 170 -9.94 16.20 0.77
CA GLY A 170 -10.60 16.47 -0.51
C GLY A 170 -12.02 15.93 -0.62
N LEU A 171 -12.40 14.96 0.22
CA LEU A 171 -13.66 14.22 0.14
C LEU A 171 -14.46 14.32 1.44
N ASP A 172 -15.79 14.33 1.32
CA ASP A 172 -16.66 14.12 2.48
C ASP A 172 -16.69 12.63 2.92
N SER A 173 -17.31 12.35 4.07
CA SER A 173 -17.34 10.98 4.63
C SER A 173 -18.07 9.96 3.74
N GLY A 174 -19.09 10.39 3.02
CA GLY A 174 -19.83 9.56 2.07
C GLY A 174 -18.98 9.22 0.85
N GLU A 175 -18.32 10.24 0.27
CA GLU A 175 -17.37 10.07 -0.82
C GLU A 175 -16.18 9.18 -0.42
N GLN A 176 -15.61 9.39 0.77
CA GLN A 176 -14.53 8.55 1.29
C GLN A 176 -14.94 7.07 1.36
N SER A 177 -16.13 6.78 1.86
CA SER A 177 -16.65 5.42 1.95
C SER A 177 -16.85 4.78 0.59
N PHE A 178 -17.33 5.55 -0.41
CA PHE A 178 -17.51 5.06 -1.77
C PHE A 178 -16.15 4.83 -2.48
N PHE A 179 -15.25 5.80 -2.41
CA PHE A 179 -14.00 5.77 -3.16
C PHE A 179 -12.91 4.88 -2.55
N VAL A 180 -13.06 4.39 -1.30
CA VAL A 180 -12.06 3.50 -0.69
C VAL A 180 -11.85 2.20 -1.49
N GLY A 181 -12.89 1.64 -2.07
CA GLY A 181 -12.79 0.47 -2.95
C GLY A 181 -12.08 0.80 -4.27
N ILE A 182 -12.41 1.95 -4.85
CA ILE A 182 -11.85 2.44 -6.11
C ILE A 182 -10.34 2.70 -5.96
N ARG A 183 -9.91 3.42 -4.91
CA ARG A 183 -8.49 3.66 -4.65
C ARG A 183 -7.70 2.35 -4.53
N ASN A 184 -8.21 1.38 -3.78
CA ASN A 184 -7.57 0.08 -3.63
C ASN A 184 -7.48 -0.68 -4.97
N THR A 185 -8.52 -0.60 -5.81
CA THR A 185 -8.52 -1.20 -7.14
C THR A 185 -7.42 -0.61 -8.02
N PHE A 186 -7.29 0.71 -8.08
CA PHE A 186 -6.28 1.36 -8.92
C PHE A 186 -4.86 1.16 -8.38
N TYR A 187 -4.67 1.07 -7.07
CA TYR A 187 -3.39 0.64 -6.49
C TYR A 187 -3.02 -0.78 -6.95
N ARG A 188 -3.99 -1.72 -7.00
CA ARG A 188 -3.75 -3.08 -7.50
C ARG A 188 -3.53 -3.13 -9.00
N LEU A 189 -4.23 -2.30 -9.78
CA LEU A 189 -3.95 -2.16 -11.21
C LEU A 189 -2.51 -1.67 -11.45
N ALA A 190 -1.99 -0.76 -10.62
CA ALA A 190 -0.58 -0.37 -10.66
C ALA A 190 0.36 -1.56 -10.39
N THR A 191 0.00 -2.46 -9.48
CA THR A 191 0.77 -3.69 -9.22
C THR A 191 0.81 -4.59 -10.46
N ILE A 192 -0.34 -4.85 -11.10
CA ILE A 192 -0.43 -5.63 -12.34
C ILE A 192 0.39 -4.97 -13.46
N PHE A 193 0.27 -3.66 -13.62
CA PHE A 193 1.01 -2.90 -14.60
C PHE A 193 2.53 -3.01 -14.38
N GLY A 194 2.99 -2.79 -13.13
CA GLY A 194 4.41 -2.83 -12.78
C GLY A 194 5.02 -4.22 -12.87
N GLN A 195 4.50 -5.17 -12.12
CA GLN A 195 5.04 -6.54 -12.07
C GLN A 195 4.72 -7.37 -13.31
N GLY A 196 3.58 -7.11 -13.94
CA GLY A 196 3.15 -7.82 -15.14
C GLY A 196 3.64 -7.13 -16.41
N ILE A 197 2.96 -6.07 -16.82
CA ILE A 197 3.13 -5.46 -18.14
C ILE A 197 4.57 -4.92 -18.33
N LEU A 198 5.13 -4.21 -17.35
CA LEU A 198 6.48 -3.64 -17.50
C LEU A 198 7.57 -4.70 -17.48
N VAL A 199 7.45 -5.73 -16.64
CA VAL A 199 8.42 -6.84 -16.61
C VAL A 199 8.31 -7.68 -17.91
N MET A 200 7.10 -7.91 -18.41
CA MET A 200 6.89 -8.58 -19.72
C MET A 200 7.47 -7.74 -20.87
N LEU A 201 7.32 -6.41 -20.83
CA LEU A 201 7.92 -5.49 -21.80
C LEU A 201 9.45 -5.59 -21.75
N ALA A 202 10.07 -5.52 -20.59
CA ALA A 202 11.51 -5.68 -20.44
C ALA A 202 11.98 -7.02 -21.01
N GLY A 203 11.31 -8.12 -20.68
CA GLY A 203 11.62 -9.46 -21.22
C GLY A 203 11.43 -9.59 -22.74
N ALA A 204 10.40 -8.95 -23.29
CA ALA A 204 10.21 -8.89 -24.73
C ALA A 204 11.31 -8.09 -25.44
N LEU A 205 11.79 -7.02 -24.84
CA LEU A 205 12.93 -6.23 -25.34
C LEU A 205 14.26 -7.01 -25.20
N GLU A 206 14.42 -7.82 -24.14
CA GLU A 206 15.60 -8.68 -23.95
C GLU A 206 15.74 -9.72 -25.07
N THR A 207 14.66 -10.24 -25.60
CA THR A 207 14.65 -11.36 -26.57
C THR A 207 14.26 -10.96 -27.98
N GLY A 208 13.52 -9.86 -28.14
CA GLY A 208 12.98 -9.40 -29.41
C GLY A 208 14.03 -8.82 -30.38
N SER A 209 13.62 -8.50 -31.60
CA SER A 209 14.48 -7.93 -32.65
C SER A 209 14.65 -6.41 -32.57
N LEU A 210 13.96 -5.72 -31.66
CA LEU A 210 13.99 -4.26 -31.55
C LEU A 210 15.34 -3.70 -31.06
N LEU A 211 16.08 -4.49 -30.28
CA LEU A 211 17.39 -4.10 -29.78
C LEU A 211 18.51 -4.93 -30.42
N PRO A 212 19.70 -4.34 -30.62
CA PRO A 212 20.86 -5.05 -31.14
C PRO A 212 21.21 -6.26 -30.26
N ASN A 213 21.63 -7.36 -30.87
CA ASN A 213 22.06 -8.56 -30.13
C ASN A 213 23.50 -8.40 -29.63
N THR A 214 23.66 -7.57 -28.60
CA THR A 214 24.96 -7.25 -27.98
C THR A 214 24.86 -7.47 -26.47
N ALA A 215 26.02 -7.43 -25.79
CA ALA A 215 26.05 -7.48 -24.30
C ALA A 215 25.25 -6.37 -23.63
N GLN A 216 25.00 -5.25 -24.33
CA GLN A 216 24.19 -4.13 -23.83
C GLN A 216 22.68 -4.32 -23.98
N ARG A 217 22.22 -5.42 -24.58
CA ARG A 217 20.79 -5.64 -24.87
C ARG A 217 19.95 -5.65 -23.60
N ILE A 218 20.36 -6.41 -22.57
CA ILE A 218 19.64 -6.49 -21.30
C ILE A 218 19.64 -5.13 -20.58
N PRO A 219 20.79 -4.46 -20.38
CA PRO A 219 20.81 -3.11 -19.83
C PRO A 219 19.91 -2.12 -20.59
N LEU A 220 19.94 -2.12 -21.93
CA LEU A 220 19.09 -1.23 -22.74
C LEU A 220 17.60 -1.54 -22.60
N ALA A 221 17.22 -2.83 -22.55
CA ALA A 221 15.83 -3.23 -22.35
C ALA A 221 15.25 -2.66 -21.04
N TRP A 222 16.00 -2.79 -19.95
CA TRP A 222 15.61 -2.24 -18.66
C TRP A 222 15.67 -0.71 -18.64
N SER A 223 16.68 -0.09 -19.25
CA SER A 223 16.76 1.36 -19.38
C SER A 223 15.53 1.94 -20.08
N LEU A 224 15.11 1.37 -21.22
CA LEU A 224 13.92 1.80 -21.95
C LEU A 224 12.64 1.61 -21.12
N THR A 225 12.53 0.51 -20.37
CA THR A 225 11.39 0.27 -19.48
C THR A 225 11.30 1.33 -18.38
N PHE A 226 12.43 1.73 -17.79
CA PHE A 226 12.45 2.79 -16.78
C PHE A 226 12.25 4.19 -17.37
N TYR A 227 12.69 4.46 -18.61
CA TYR A 227 12.35 5.71 -19.31
C TYR A 227 10.85 5.83 -19.58
N LEU A 228 10.16 4.72 -19.90
CA LEU A 228 8.70 4.70 -20.02
C LEU A 228 8.02 5.08 -18.69
N LEU A 229 8.51 4.55 -17.57
CA LEU A 229 8.04 4.93 -16.24
C LEU A 229 8.28 6.41 -15.94
N ALA A 230 9.46 6.93 -16.28
CA ALA A 230 9.80 8.33 -16.10
C ALA A 230 8.85 9.25 -16.90
N ALA A 231 8.61 8.91 -18.17
CA ALA A 231 7.66 9.63 -19.03
C ALA A 231 6.22 9.58 -18.47
N LEU A 232 5.78 8.42 -17.99
CA LEU A 232 4.48 8.25 -17.36
C LEU A 232 4.34 9.15 -16.12
N PHE A 233 5.36 9.17 -15.24
CA PHE A 233 5.33 10.01 -14.04
C PHE A 233 5.42 11.49 -14.32
N LEU A 234 6.15 11.91 -15.35
CA LEU A 234 6.12 13.30 -15.82
C LEU A 234 4.72 13.69 -16.30
N GLY A 235 4.06 12.81 -17.06
CA GLY A 235 2.66 13.00 -17.49
C GLY A 235 1.69 13.08 -16.32
N LEU A 236 1.82 12.16 -15.34
CA LEU A 236 1.00 12.16 -14.12
C LEU A 236 1.24 13.40 -13.25
N THR A 237 2.50 13.84 -13.11
CA THR A 237 2.85 15.09 -12.41
C THR A 237 2.15 16.29 -13.04
N LEU A 238 2.25 16.40 -14.38
CA LEU A 238 1.61 17.48 -15.13
C LEU A 238 0.08 17.39 -14.99
N TYR A 239 -0.52 16.23 -15.15
CA TYR A 239 -1.95 15.99 -14.99
C TYR A 239 -2.42 16.39 -13.59
N HIS A 240 -1.80 15.89 -12.53
CA HIS A 240 -2.18 16.16 -11.16
C HIS A 240 -1.96 17.63 -10.76
N ARG A 241 -0.98 18.32 -11.35
CA ARG A 241 -0.80 19.76 -11.14
C ARG A 241 -2.06 20.56 -11.52
N PHE A 242 -2.81 20.13 -12.54
CA PHE A 242 -4.00 20.82 -13.01
C PHE A 242 -5.31 20.25 -12.46
N VAL A 243 -5.39 18.92 -12.29
CA VAL A 243 -6.65 18.22 -11.98
C VAL A 243 -6.91 18.09 -10.49
N LEU A 244 -5.87 17.99 -9.63
CA LEU A 244 -6.08 17.90 -8.18
C LEU A 244 -6.84 19.13 -7.65
N PRO A 245 -7.94 18.95 -6.89
CA PRO A 245 -8.68 20.02 -6.25
C PRO A 245 -7.80 20.84 -5.30
N ARG A 246 -8.30 22.01 -4.89
CA ARG A 246 -7.65 22.90 -3.92
C ARG A 246 -8.60 23.12 -2.74
N PRO A 247 -8.79 22.10 -1.87
CA PRO A 247 -9.66 22.27 -0.72
C PRO A 247 -9.11 23.37 0.20
N ALA A 248 -9.98 24.22 0.73
CA ALA A 248 -9.58 25.26 1.68
C ALA A 248 -8.97 24.66 2.98
N THR A 249 -9.32 23.41 3.29
CA THR A 249 -8.79 22.65 4.42
C THR A 249 -7.35 22.17 4.21
N ASP A 250 -6.83 22.16 2.96
CA ASP A 250 -5.44 21.79 2.65
C ASP A 250 -4.52 23.00 2.82
N ALA A 251 -4.38 23.47 4.04
CA ALA A 251 -3.48 24.55 4.42
C ALA A 251 -2.36 24.05 5.33
N PRO A 252 -1.14 24.64 5.25
CA PRO A 252 -0.08 24.33 6.21
C PRO A 252 -0.53 24.66 7.63
N ARG A 253 -0.29 23.80 8.59
CA ARG A 253 -0.65 24.02 10.00
C ARG A 253 0.39 24.90 10.70
N THR A 254 0.48 26.15 10.32
CA THR A 254 1.46 27.12 10.84
C THR A 254 1.31 27.44 12.33
N GLU A 255 0.15 27.16 12.93
CA GLU A 255 -0.12 27.42 14.34
C GLU A 255 0.45 26.34 15.29
N LEU A 256 0.84 25.19 14.76
CA LEU A 256 1.44 24.12 15.57
C LEU A 256 2.96 24.30 15.60
N SER A 257 3.51 24.57 16.79
CA SER A 257 4.98 24.59 16.95
C SER A 257 5.53 23.17 16.73
N ALA A 258 6.70 23.05 16.08
CA ALA A 258 7.40 21.79 15.90
C ALA A 258 7.62 21.03 17.24
N SER A 259 7.84 21.77 18.32
CA SER A 259 7.97 21.23 19.68
C SER A 259 6.68 20.56 20.18
N ARG A 260 5.52 21.14 19.91
CA ARG A 260 4.22 20.56 20.31
C ARG A 260 3.93 19.28 19.52
N LEU A 261 4.18 19.31 18.21
CA LEU A 261 4.04 18.11 17.38
C LEU A 261 4.98 16.98 17.78
N ALA A 262 6.24 17.30 18.08
CA ALA A 262 7.21 16.32 18.57
C ALA A 262 6.77 15.72 19.90
N LYS A 263 6.20 16.53 20.80
CA LYS A 263 5.67 16.06 22.09
C LYS A 263 4.45 15.16 21.91
N ASP A 264 3.50 15.54 21.06
CA ASP A 264 2.30 14.74 20.75
C ASP A 264 2.67 13.43 20.05
N PHE A 265 3.62 13.48 19.13
CA PHE A 265 4.19 12.30 18.48
C PHE A 265 4.86 11.37 19.50
N LEU A 266 5.74 11.90 20.36
CA LEU A 266 6.42 11.12 21.39
C LEU A 266 5.42 10.49 22.37
N HIS A 267 4.41 11.24 22.79
CA HIS A 267 3.33 10.73 23.62
C HIS A 267 2.60 9.57 22.97
N THR A 268 2.23 9.72 21.69
CA THR A 268 1.57 8.66 20.91
C THR A 268 2.46 7.43 20.77
N PHE A 269 3.77 7.64 20.58
CA PHE A 269 4.74 6.55 20.50
C PHE A 269 4.82 5.80 21.85
N VAL A 270 4.92 6.53 22.95
CA VAL A 270 4.95 5.95 24.30
C VAL A 270 3.68 5.16 24.60
N THR A 271 2.50 5.69 24.27
CA THR A 271 1.22 4.98 24.49
C THR A 271 1.10 3.69 23.67
N PHE A 272 1.73 3.61 22.51
CA PHE A 272 1.81 2.36 21.74
C PHE A 272 2.58 1.26 22.50
N PHE A 273 3.71 1.63 23.12
CA PHE A 273 4.54 0.70 23.90
C PHE A 273 3.96 0.35 25.29
N GLN A 274 2.91 1.06 25.72
CA GLN A 274 2.18 0.74 26.97
C GLN A 274 1.01 -0.23 26.75
N LYS A 275 0.78 -0.69 25.49
CA LYS A 275 -0.32 -1.63 25.19
C LYS A 275 -0.18 -2.97 25.90
N LYS A 276 -1.31 -3.54 26.29
CA LYS A 276 -1.36 -4.87 26.93
C LYS A 276 -0.79 -5.93 25.99
N HIS A 277 -0.06 -6.87 26.55
CA HIS A 277 0.56 -8.01 25.81
C HIS A 277 1.57 -7.58 24.71
N LEU A 278 2.29 -6.49 24.94
CA LEU A 278 3.24 -5.90 23.98
C LEU A 278 4.22 -6.92 23.40
N GLY A 279 4.84 -7.77 24.22
CA GLY A 279 5.79 -8.80 23.75
C GLY A 279 5.14 -9.79 22.78
N LEU A 280 3.91 -10.23 23.05
CA LEU A 280 3.17 -11.12 22.14
C LEU A 280 2.76 -10.40 20.84
N MET A 281 2.42 -9.13 20.93
CA MET A 281 2.12 -8.28 19.78
C MET A 281 3.34 -8.18 18.86
N PHE A 282 4.53 -7.87 19.39
CA PHE A 282 5.75 -7.81 18.61
C PHE A 282 6.16 -9.17 18.07
N PHE A 283 6.02 -10.24 18.87
CA PHE A 283 6.29 -11.58 18.40
C PHE A 283 5.45 -11.91 17.16
N PHE A 284 4.16 -11.58 17.16
CA PHE A 284 3.31 -11.76 15.99
C PHE A 284 3.73 -10.85 14.82
N LEU A 285 3.90 -9.53 15.05
CA LEU A 285 4.22 -8.57 14.00
C LEU A 285 5.52 -8.91 13.25
N LEU A 286 6.52 -9.41 13.95
CA LEU A 286 7.83 -9.70 13.37
C LEU A 286 7.95 -11.10 12.80
N THR A 287 7.14 -12.07 13.27
CA THR A 287 7.30 -13.49 12.87
C THR A 287 6.23 -14.01 11.93
N TYR A 288 5.05 -13.38 11.87
CA TYR A 288 3.94 -13.87 11.04
C TYR A 288 4.31 -14.03 9.56
N ARG A 289 5.17 -13.14 9.04
CA ARG A 289 5.64 -13.13 7.66
C ARG A 289 7.12 -13.45 7.54
N LEU A 290 7.72 -14.15 8.52
CA LEU A 290 9.15 -14.39 8.58
C LEU A 290 9.64 -15.30 7.43
N GLY A 291 8.88 -16.32 7.04
CA GLY A 291 9.17 -17.17 5.88
C GLY A 291 9.00 -16.37 4.59
N GLU A 292 7.84 -15.75 4.40
CA GLU A 292 7.50 -14.99 3.21
C GLU A 292 8.47 -13.81 2.94
N SER A 293 8.95 -13.12 3.98
CA SER A 293 9.91 -12.01 3.82
C SER A 293 11.21 -12.42 3.13
N GLN A 294 11.62 -13.67 3.29
CA GLN A 294 12.78 -14.28 2.65
C GLN A 294 12.42 -14.83 1.27
N LEU A 295 11.27 -15.51 1.17
CA LEU A 295 10.78 -16.08 -0.09
C LEU A 295 10.64 -15.02 -1.18
N VAL A 296 10.03 -13.88 -0.90
CA VAL A 296 9.78 -12.80 -1.88
C VAL A 296 11.06 -12.24 -2.49
N LYS A 297 12.20 -12.35 -1.80
CA LYS A 297 13.52 -11.91 -2.31
C LYS A 297 14.15 -12.93 -3.25
N ILE A 298 13.88 -14.20 -3.07
CA ILE A 298 14.58 -15.30 -3.74
C ILE A 298 13.69 -15.99 -4.80
N ALA A 299 12.38 -15.86 -4.71
CA ALA A 299 11.47 -16.52 -5.65
C ALA A 299 11.69 -16.11 -7.11
N SER A 300 11.79 -14.79 -7.41
CA SER A 300 12.08 -14.34 -8.78
C SER A 300 13.49 -14.71 -9.25
N PRO A 301 14.58 -14.53 -8.46
CA PRO A 301 15.88 -15.09 -8.77
C PRO A 301 15.87 -16.59 -9.09
N PHE A 302 15.17 -17.41 -8.29
CA PHE A 302 15.01 -18.85 -8.52
C PHE A 302 14.39 -19.16 -9.88
N LEU A 303 13.34 -18.45 -10.25
CA LEU A 303 12.69 -18.67 -11.55
C LEU A 303 13.59 -18.29 -12.75
N LEU A 304 14.48 -17.29 -12.57
CA LEU A 304 15.33 -16.74 -13.61
C LEU A 304 16.69 -17.45 -13.75
N ASP A 305 17.21 -18.00 -12.65
CA ASP A 305 18.53 -18.64 -12.62
C ASP A 305 18.58 -19.91 -13.49
N LYS A 306 19.79 -20.17 -14.01
CA LYS A 306 20.04 -21.36 -14.82
C LYS A 306 19.96 -22.64 -13.96
N PRO A 307 19.62 -23.80 -14.57
CA PRO A 307 19.59 -25.09 -13.88
C PRO A 307 20.92 -25.45 -13.21
N ALA A 308 22.05 -25.03 -13.79
CA ALA A 308 23.39 -25.23 -13.20
C ALA A 308 23.53 -24.51 -11.84
N ALA A 309 22.78 -23.45 -11.59
CA ALA A 309 22.67 -22.76 -10.30
C ALA A 309 21.47 -23.26 -9.46
N GLY A 310 20.75 -24.27 -9.92
CA GLY A 310 19.56 -24.83 -9.26
C GLY A 310 18.27 -24.05 -9.54
N GLY A 311 18.25 -23.15 -10.53
CA GLY A 311 17.09 -22.37 -10.94
C GLY A 311 16.29 -23.00 -12.08
N LEU A 312 15.22 -22.35 -12.51
CA LEU A 312 14.28 -22.85 -13.53
C LEU A 312 14.49 -22.27 -14.93
N GLU A 313 15.39 -21.30 -15.10
CA GLU A 313 15.74 -20.63 -16.38
C GLU A 313 14.51 -20.10 -17.16
N LEU A 314 13.48 -19.65 -16.46
CA LEU A 314 12.33 -19.04 -17.10
C LEU A 314 12.69 -17.66 -17.68
N SER A 315 12.07 -17.28 -18.79
CA SER A 315 12.26 -15.96 -19.37
C SER A 315 11.68 -14.86 -18.46
N THR A 316 12.26 -13.66 -18.53
CA THR A 316 11.75 -12.47 -17.84
C THR A 316 10.26 -12.21 -18.15
N THR A 317 9.85 -12.42 -19.41
CA THR A 317 8.44 -12.35 -19.84
C THR A 317 7.57 -13.33 -19.08
N THR A 318 8.01 -14.60 -18.97
CA THR A 318 7.27 -15.65 -18.25
C THR A 318 7.14 -15.30 -16.75
N VAL A 319 8.21 -14.83 -16.11
CA VAL A 319 8.19 -14.40 -14.71
C VAL A 319 7.22 -13.22 -14.50
N GLY A 320 7.21 -12.24 -15.41
CA GLY A 320 6.27 -11.13 -15.37
C GLY A 320 4.80 -11.59 -15.52
N MET A 321 4.53 -12.56 -16.39
CA MET A 321 3.20 -13.15 -16.55
C MET A 321 2.77 -13.91 -15.27
N ILE A 322 3.66 -14.75 -14.72
CA ILE A 322 3.36 -15.59 -13.55
C ILE A 322 3.06 -14.73 -12.34
N TYR A 323 3.99 -13.85 -11.93
CA TYR A 323 3.82 -13.04 -10.73
C TYR A 323 2.92 -11.83 -10.96
N GLY A 324 3.13 -11.12 -12.07
CA GLY A 324 2.48 -9.83 -12.29
C GLY A 324 1.05 -9.92 -12.79
N THR A 325 0.65 -11.03 -13.41
CA THR A 325 -0.73 -11.20 -13.90
C THR A 325 -1.44 -12.27 -13.11
N ILE A 326 -1.02 -13.52 -13.22
CA ILE A 326 -1.70 -14.67 -12.58
C ILE A 326 -1.59 -14.55 -11.06
N GLY A 327 -0.39 -14.28 -10.54
CA GLY A 327 -0.14 -14.13 -9.11
C GLY A 327 -0.94 -13.00 -8.48
N VAL A 328 -0.97 -11.81 -9.10
CA VAL A 328 -1.75 -10.67 -8.55
C VAL A 328 -3.25 -10.95 -8.55
N VAL A 329 -3.78 -11.60 -9.59
CA VAL A 329 -5.20 -12.00 -9.62
C VAL A 329 -5.50 -13.01 -8.50
N ALA A 330 -4.65 -14.03 -8.33
CA ALA A 330 -4.79 -15.01 -7.26
C ALA A 330 -4.72 -14.34 -5.85
N LEU A 331 -3.78 -13.42 -5.65
CA LEU A 331 -3.64 -12.63 -4.42
C LEU A 331 -4.90 -11.81 -4.10
N LEU A 332 -5.48 -11.15 -5.11
CA LEU A 332 -6.73 -10.40 -4.96
C LEU A 332 -7.89 -11.29 -4.55
N LEU A 333 -8.05 -12.45 -5.21
CA LEU A 333 -9.07 -13.42 -4.86
C LEU A 333 -8.90 -13.93 -3.44
N GLY A 334 -7.67 -14.25 -3.02
CA GLY A 334 -7.35 -14.63 -1.66
C GLY A 334 -7.74 -13.56 -0.64
N GLY A 335 -7.38 -12.29 -0.89
CA GLY A 335 -7.73 -11.16 -0.03
C GLY A 335 -9.25 -10.96 0.11
N ILE A 336 -9.98 -11.02 -1.00
CA ILE A 336 -11.45 -10.91 -1.00
C ILE A 336 -12.09 -12.06 -0.18
N LEU A 337 -11.66 -13.30 -0.42
CA LEU A 337 -12.11 -14.47 0.33
C LEU A 337 -11.83 -14.31 1.83
N GLY A 338 -10.63 -13.82 2.18
CA GLY A 338 -10.26 -13.53 3.55
C GLY A 338 -11.19 -12.53 4.23
N GLY A 339 -11.52 -11.43 3.57
CA GLY A 339 -12.48 -10.44 4.07
C GLY A 339 -13.88 -11.04 4.28
N ILE A 340 -14.37 -11.82 3.30
CA ILE A 340 -15.70 -12.44 3.37
C ILE A 340 -15.82 -13.42 4.54
N VAL A 341 -14.84 -14.31 4.73
CA VAL A 341 -14.93 -15.32 5.80
C VAL A 341 -14.82 -14.71 7.20
N VAL A 342 -13.99 -13.65 7.35
CA VAL A 342 -13.88 -12.95 8.62
C VAL A 342 -15.16 -12.17 8.94
N SER A 343 -15.73 -11.47 7.96
CA SER A 343 -16.99 -10.73 8.17
C SER A 343 -18.15 -11.63 8.60
N ARG A 344 -18.18 -12.88 8.14
CA ARG A 344 -19.22 -13.85 8.50
C ARG A 344 -18.99 -14.55 9.83
N HIS A 345 -17.76 -14.90 10.15
CA HIS A 345 -17.43 -15.82 11.25
C HIS A 345 -16.58 -15.21 12.36
N GLY A 346 -16.07 -13.97 12.16
CA GLY A 346 -15.17 -13.29 13.10
C GLY A 346 -13.71 -13.64 12.90
N PHE A 347 -12.85 -12.70 13.25
CA PHE A 347 -11.39 -12.77 13.02
C PHE A 347 -10.72 -13.86 13.85
N ARG A 348 -11.09 -14.00 15.14
CA ARG A 348 -10.54 -15.00 16.06
C ARG A 348 -10.60 -16.43 15.51
N ARG A 349 -11.68 -16.78 14.81
CA ARG A 349 -11.87 -18.12 14.23
C ARG A 349 -10.93 -18.37 13.07
N TRP A 350 -10.71 -17.37 12.22
CA TRP A 350 -9.99 -17.50 10.95
C TRP A 350 -8.50 -17.17 11.03
N LEU A 351 -7.99 -16.57 12.11
CA LEU A 351 -6.59 -16.20 12.22
C LEU A 351 -5.64 -17.39 11.97
N LEU A 352 -5.88 -18.55 12.58
CA LEU A 352 -5.01 -19.72 12.39
C LEU A 352 -5.13 -20.33 10.97
N PRO A 353 -6.33 -20.60 10.42
CA PRO A 353 -6.44 -21.00 9.01
C PRO A 353 -5.75 -20.04 8.04
N MET A 354 -5.84 -18.73 8.27
CA MET A 354 -5.17 -17.72 7.46
C MET A 354 -3.65 -17.75 7.61
N ALA A 355 -3.15 -17.96 8.84
CA ALA A 355 -1.72 -18.15 9.08
C ALA A 355 -1.17 -19.42 8.41
N LEU A 356 -1.95 -20.49 8.33
CA LEU A 356 -1.57 -21.69 7.59
C LEU A 356 -1.62 -21.46 6.08
N ALA A 357 -2.62 -20.74 5.59
CA ALA A 357 -2.77 -20.49 4.16
C ALA A 357 -1.67 -19.61 3.55
N ILE A 358 -1.09 -18.68 4.31
CA ILE A 358 0.05 -17.86 3.83
C ILE A 358 1.36 -18.64 3.85
N ASN A 359 1.52 -19.58 4.78
CA ASN A 359 2.81 -20.21 5.05
C ASN A 359 2.95 -21.61 4.43
N LEU A 360 1.88 -22.43 4.36
CA LEU A 360 1.97 -23.79 3.83
C LEU A 360 2.34 -23.86 2.34
N PRO A 361 1.85 -22.95 1.47
CA PRO A 361 2.21 -22.97 0.06
C PRO A 361 3.70 -22.73 -0.21
N ASP A 362 4.45 -22.14 0.73
CA ASP A 362 5.91 -21.97 0.59
C ASP A 362 6.61 -23.31 0.35
N ALA A 363 6.05 -24.40 0.86
CA ALA A 363 6.56 -25.74 0.63
C ALA A 363 6.53 -26.19 -0.84
N LEU A 364 5.70 -25.57 -1.68
CA LEU A 364 5.67 -25.82 -3.11
C LEU A 364 7.01 -25.46 -3.78
N TYR A 365 7.74 -24.49 -3.25
CA TYR A 365 9.06 -24.12 -3.77
C TYR A 365 10.12 -25.19 -3.50
N ILE A 366 9.96 -26.01 -2.45
CA ILE A 366 10.81 -27.21 -2.23
C ILE A 366 10.60 -28.19 -3.40
N TYR A 367 9.32 -28.45 -3.76
CA TYR A 367 9.00 -29.29 -4.90
C TYR A 367 9.55 -28.71 -6.22
N LEU A 368 9.33 -27.43 -6.47
CA LEU A 368 9.78 -26.76 -7.70
C LEU A 368 11.31 -26.83 -7.85
N SER A 369 12.06 -26.62 -6.76
CA SER A 369 13.53 -26.64 -6.80
C SER A 369 14.14 -28.02 -6.84
N ALA A 370 13.44 -29.05 -6.33
CA ALA A 370 13.92 -30.43 -6.35
C ALA A 370 13.61 -31.14 -7.68
N VAL A 371 12.45 -30.86 -8.31
CA VAL A 371 11.93 -31.60 -9.46
C VAL A 371 12.16 -30.87 -10.79
N HIS A 372 12.30 -29.52 -10.77
CA HIS A 372 12.39 -28.70 -11.98
C HIS A 372 11.25 -29.00 -12.96
N PRO A 373 9.99 -28.85 -12.55
CA PRO A 373 8.84 -29.31 -13.33
C PRO A 373 8.55 -28.41 -14.52
N ALA A 374 7.61 -28.80 -15.38
CA ALA A 374 7.17 -28.00 -16.52
C ALA A 374 6.55 -26.66 -16.08
N ALA A 375 6.65 -25.63 -16.92
CA ALA A 375 6.24 -24.25 -16.59
C ALA A 375 4.78 -24.12 -16.10
N TRP A 376 3.85 -24.94 -16.59
CA TRP A 376 2.47 -24.91 -16.10
C TRP A 376 2.34 -25.27 -14.61
N GLN A 377 3.18 -26.19 -14.09
CA GLN A 377 3.20 -26.55 -12.68
C GLN A 377 3.75 -25.42 -11.83
N VAL A 378 4.74 -24.68 -12.36
CA VAL A 378 5.25 -23.45 -11.73
C VAL A 378 4.14 -22.40 -11.63
N ILE A 379 3.36 -22.19 -12.70
CA ILE A 379 2.21 -21.28 -12.74
C ILE A 379 1.20 -21.64 -11.66
N VAL A 380 0.84 -22.92 -11.56
CA VAL A 380 -0.14 -23.40 -10.56
C VAL A 380 0.40 -23.21 -9.13
N ALA A 381 1.67 -23.56 -8.89
CA ALA A 381 2.30 -23.41 -7.59
C ALA A 381 2.32 -21.95 -7.11
N VAL A 382 2.74 -21.02 -7.98
CA VAL A 382 2.74 -19.59 -7.67
C VAL A 382 1.31 -19.06 -7.50
N ALA A 383 0.35 -19.51 -8.29
CA ALA A 383 -1.05 -19.11 -8.12
C ALA A 383 -1.62 -19.53 -6.75
N ILE A 384 -1.31 -20.75 -6.30
CA ILE A 384 -1.72 -21.27 -4.98
C ILE A 384 -1.03 -20.47 -3.86
N GLU A 385 0.28 -20.22 -3.99
CA GLU A 385 1.05 -19.44 -3.02
C GLU A 385 0.49 -18.02 -2.93
N GLN A 386 0.29 -17.32 -4.03
CA GLN A 386 -0.24 -15.96 -4.05
C GLN A 386 -1.69 -15.86 -3.55
N LEU A 387 -2.53 -16.87 -3.81
CA LEU A 387 -3.89 -16.94 -3.25
C LEU A 387 -3.82 -17.12 -1.72
N GLY A 388 -2.96 -18.00 -1.24
CA GLY A 388 -2.70 -18.20 0.19
C GLY A 388 -2.16 -16.95 0.85
N TYR A 389 -1.23 -16.27 0.17
CA TYR A 389 -0.68 -14.99 0.61
C TYR A 389 -1.77 -13.92 0.75
N GLY A 390 -2.59 -13.69 -0.28
CA GLY A 390 -3.69 -12.72 -0.19
C GLY A 390 -4.67 -13.00 0.94
N PHE A 391 -5.03 -14.28 1.11
CA PHE A 391 -5.92 -14.74 2.17
C PHE A 391 -5.32 -14.51 3.56
N GLY A 392 -4.07 -14.92 3.78
CA GLY A 392 -3.39 -14.79 5.06
C GLY A 392 -2.96 -13.36 5.39
N PHE A 393 -2.59 -12.55 4.39
CA PHE A 393 -2.25 -11.14 4.60
C PHE A 393 -3.43 -10.32 5.13
N THR A 394 -4.67 -10.72 4.77
CA THR A 394 -5.88 -10.13 5.36
C THR A 394 -5.89 -10.26 6.89
N ALA A 395 -5.43 -11.39 7.45
CA ALA A 395 -5.34 -11.56 8.89
C ALA A 395 -4.31 -10.62 9.52
N TYR A 396 -3.17 -10.42 8.87
CA TYR A 396 -2.16 -9.48 9.34
C TYR A 396 -2.70 -8.04 9.42
N MET A 397 -3.37 -7.60 8.36
CA MET A 397 -3.99 -6.26 8.31
C MET A 397 -5.08 -6.07 9.36
N LEU A 398 -5.92 -7.08 9.57
CA LEU A 398 -6.95 -7.04 10.61
C LEU A 398 -6.35 -7.02 12.02
N TYR A 399 -5.25 -7.72 12.25
CA TYR A 399 -4.54 -7.66 13.52
C TYR A 399 -3.93 -6.27 13.77
N LEU A 400 -3.36 -5.63 12.75
CA LEU A 400 -2.89 -4.25 12.83
C LEU A 400 -4.02 -3.28 13.21
N ILE A 401 -5.19 -3.44 12.62
CA ILE A 401 -6.38 -2.65 12.97
C ILE A 401 -6.80 -2.91 14.41
N TYR A 402 -6.82 -4.18 14.84
CA TYR A 402 -7.18 -4.58 16.20
C TYR A 402 -6.27 -3.97 17.26
N ILE A 403 -4.95 -4.06 17.07
CA ILE A 403 -3.99 -3.48 18.03
C ILE A 403 -3.93 -1.95 17.97
N ALA A 404 -4.38 -1.34 16.89
CA ALA A 404 -4.41 0.11 16.75
C ALA A 404 -5.56 0.77 17.52
N GLU A 405 -6.60 0.01 17.94
CA GLU A 405 -7.76 0.58 18.64
C GLU A 405 -7.37 1.42 19.85
N GLY A 406 -8.11 2.53 20.05
CA GLY A 406 -7.90 3.50 21.11
C GLY A 406 -7.86 4.94 20.60
N GLU A 407 -7.50 5.89 21.46
CA GLU A 407 -7.49 7.33 21.19
C GLU A 407 -6.60 7.72 20.01
N HIS A 408 -5.43 7.06 19.86
CA HIS A 408 -4.44 7.35 18.82
C HIS A 408 -4.47 6.31 17.67
N LYS A 409 -5.65 5.83 17.27
CA LYS A 409 -5.84 4.71 16.32
C LYS A 409 -4.99 4.83 15.04
N THR A 410 -5.04 5.97 14.36
CA THR A 410 -4.32 6.19 13.09
C THR A 410 -2.80 6.13 13.27
N ALA A 411 -2.28 6.75 14.33
CA ALA A 411 -0.85 6.76 14.58
C ALA A 411 -0.34 5.39 15.06
N HIS A 412 -1.10 4.69 15.91
CA HIS A 412 -0.77 3.32 16.31
C HIS A 412 -0.79 2.36 15.12
N TYR A 413 -1.73 2.53 14.18
CA TYR A 413 -1.73 1.76 12.93
C TYR A 413 -0.48 2.04 12.08
N ALA A 414 -0.09 3.32 11.95
CA ALA A 414 1.11 3.69 11.22
C ALA A 414 2.40 3.12 11.86
N ILE A 415 2.49 3.13 13.20
CA ILE A 415 3.61 2.49 13.91
C ILE A 415 3.61 0.97 13.63
N GLY A 416 2.46 0.32 13.71
CA GLY A 416 2.31 -1.11 13.42
C GLY A 416 2.73 -1.47 11.98
N THR A 417 2.38 -0.65 10.98
CA THR A 417 2.83 -0.85 9.59
C THR A 417 4.34 -0.61 9.43
N GLY A 418 4.94 0.27 10.22
CA GLY A 418 6.40 0.41 10.30
C GLY A 418 7.08 -0.88 10.79
N PHE A 419 6.55 -1.53 11.83
CA PHE A 419 7.04 -2.85 12.29
C PHE A 419 6.79 -3.96 11.26
N MET A 420 5.69 -3.89 10.50
CA MET A 420 5.47 -4.78 9.36
C MET A 420 6.59 -4.65 8.32
N ALA A 421 6.93 -3.44 7.94
CA ALA A 421 8.02 -3.18 6.99
C ALA A 421 9.38 -3.63 7.54
N LEU A 422 9.63 -3.44 8.85
CA LEU A 422 10.84 -3.92 9.53
C LEU A 422 10.93 -5.46 9.51
N GLY A 423 9.81 -6.16 9.75
CA GLY A 423 9.71 -7.61 9.67
C GLY A 423 9.93 -8.18 8.27
N MET A 424 9.70 -7.38 7.22
CA MET A 424 10.08 -7.72 5.83
C MET A 424 11.56 -7.41 5.54
N MET A 425 12.06 -6.29 6.05
CA MET A 425 13.39 -5.77 5.77
C MET A 425 14.48 -6.68 6.35
N LEU A 426 14.46 -6.92 7.66
CA LEU A 426 15.57 -7.58 8.35
C LEU A 426 15.78 -9.04 7.89
N PRO A 427 14.77 -9.93 7.85
CA PRO A 427 14.99 -11.29 7.37
C PRO A 427 15.29 -11.34 5.86
N GLY A 428 14.67 -10.42 5.09
CA GLY A 428 14.92 -10.29 3.65
C GLY A 428 16.38 -9.99 3.33
N MET A 429 17.08 -9.21 4.16
CA MET A 429 18.51 -8.88 3.97
C MET A 429 19.41 -10.12 4.00
N ALA A 430 19.09 -11.10 4.85
CA ALA A 430 19.88 -12.32 5.00
C ALA A 430 19.53 -13.41 3.96
N ALA A 431 18.37 -13.29 3.29
CA ALA A 431 17.82 -14.34 2.45
C ALA A 431 18.77 -14.78 1.32
N GLY A 432 19.39 -13.80 0.63
CA GLY A 432 20.30 -14.10 -0.47
C GLY A 432 21.57 -14.79 0.00
N TRP A 433 22.17 -14.32 1.09
CA TRP A 433 23.36 -14.96 1.67
C TRP A 433 23.07 -16.40 2.11
N ILE A 434 21.94 -16.64 2.75
CA ILE A 434 21.53 -18.00 3.13
C ILE A 434 21.41 -18.86 1.86
N GLN A 435 20.71 -18.37 0.83
CA GLN A 435 20.47 -19.11 -0.41
C GLN A 435 21.77 -19.37 -1.17
N ASP A 436 22.67 -18.38 -1.31
CA ASP A 436 23.97 -18.56 -1.99
C ASP A 436 24.86 -19.58 -1.24
N THR A 437 24.69 -19.71 0.10
CA THR A 437 25.47 -20.64 0.91
C THR A 437 24.95 -22.07 0.82
N VAL A 438 23.61 -22.27 0.90
CA VAL A 438 23.02 -23.62 1.01
C VAL A 438 22.38 -24.13 -0.28
N GLY A 439 22.19 -23.29 -1.28
CA GLY A 439 21.46 -23.58 -2.52
C GLY A 439 19.95 -23.44 -2.36
N TYR A 440 19.20 -23.57 -3.48
CA TYR A 440 17.75 -23.27 -3.51
C TYR A 440 16.90 -24.24 -2.69
N THR A 441 17.07 -25.54 -2.86
CA THR A 441 16.20 -26.51 -2.16
C THR A 441 16.33 -26.46 -0.63
N PRO A 442 17.54 -26.47 -0.03
CA PRO A 442 17.68 -26.28 1.41
C PRO A 442 17.21 -24.89 1.88
N PHE A 443 17.37 -23.86 1.06
CA PHE A 443 16.84 -22.52 1.38
C PHE A 443 15.32 -22.53 1.50
N PHE A 444 14.59 -23.18 0.60
CA PHE A 444 13.13 -23.25 0.71
C PHE A 444 12.67 -24.12 1.90
N VAL A 445 13.44 -25.14 2.29
CA VAL A 445 13.22 -25.86 3.57
C VAL A 445 13.40 -24.91 4.76
N TRP A 446 14.45 -24.10 4.75
CA TRP A 446 14.69 -23.05 5.75
C TRP A 446 13.53 -22.05 5.83
N VAL A 447 13.02 -21.57 4.70
CA VAL A 447 11.83 -20.69 4.63
C VAL A 447 10.65 -21.34 5.34
N CYS A 448 10.36 -22.62 5.07
CA CYS A 448 9.29 -23.36 5.73
C CYS A 448 9.51 -23.47 7.25
N LEU A 449 10.74 -23.68 7.72
CA LEU A 449 11.05 -23.68 9.15
C LEU A 449 10.83 -22.29 9.79
N CYS A 450 11.14 -21.22 9.05
CA CYS A 450 10.91 -19.85 9.49
C CYS A 450 9.41 -19.49 9.62
N THR A 451 8.49 -20.29 9.08
CA THR A 451 7.04 -20.06 9.27
C THR A 451 6.54 -20.51 10.65
N LEU A 452 7.24 -21.44 11.32
CA LEU A 452 6.81 -22.03 12.60
C LEU A 452 6.62 -20.98 13.71
N PRO A 453 7.55 -20.02 13.94
CA PRO A 453 7.34 -18.96 14.92
C PRO A 453 6.08 -18.12 14.65
N GLY A 454 5.77 -17.82 13.38
CA GLY A 454 4.58 -17.08 12.99
C GLY A 454 3.27 -17.85 13.25
N ILE A 455 3.27 -19.15 12.99
CA ILE A 455 2.14 -20.05 13.31
C ILE A 455 1.96 -20.11 14.83
N LEU A 456 3.04 -20.28 15.60
CA LEU A 456 2.98 -20.27 17.06
C LEU A 456 2.45 -18.95 17.60
N ALA A 457 2.95 -17.82 17.08
CA ALA A 457 2.46 -16.49 17.46
C ALA A 457 0.96 -16.36 17.19
N SER A 458 0.47 -16.88 16.06
CA SER A 458 -0.95 -16.87 15.69
C SER A 458 -1.81 -17.69 16.67
N VAL A 459 -1.34 -18.85 17.11
CA VAL A 459 -2.02 -19.67 18.12
C VAL A 459 -2.13 -18.93 19.45
N LEU A 460 -1.06 -18.27 19.88
CA LEU A 460 -1.01 -17.52 21.14
C LEU A 460 -1.87 -16.28 21.11
N VAL A 461 -1.77 -15.47 20.03
CA VAL A 461 -2.52 -14.24 19.83
C VAL A 461 -4.03 -14.51 19.71
N ARG A 462 -4.42 -15.58 19.02
CA ARG A 462 -5.81 -15.98 18.83
C ARG A 462 -6.62 -16.02 20.15
N LYS A 463 -5.97 -16.45 21.25
CA LYS A 463 -6.59 -16.54 22.57
C LYS A 463 -6.93 -15.17 23.18
N LYS A 464 -6.26 -14.09 22.69
CA LYS A 464 -6.40 -12.72 23.21
C LYS A 464 -7.31 -11.83 22.37
N ILE A 465 -7.70 -12.29 21.18
CA ILE A 465 -8.59 -11.54 20.29
C ILE A 465 -10.02 -11.66 20.77
N ASP A 466 -10.75 -10.52 20.78
CA ASP A 466 -12.18 -10.47 21.04
C ASP A 466 -12.93 -11.36 20.03
N PRO A 467 -13.78 -12.31 20.50
CA PRO A 467 -14.56 -13.16 19.60
C PRO A 467 -15.50 -12.41 18.66
N ALA A 468 -15.95 -11.21 19.03
CA ALA A 468 -16.86 -10.38 18.23
C ALA A 468 -16.12 -9.58 17.15
N PHE A 469 -14.80 -9.36 17.28
CA PHE A 469 -14.04 -8.53 16.37
C PHE A 469 -14.06 -9.07 14.93
N GLY A 470 -14.35 -8.18 14.00
CA GLY A 470 -14.42 -8.46 12.56
C GLY A 470 -15.72 -9.15 12.10
N ARG A 471 -16.65 -9.47 13.00
CA ARG A 471 -17.93 -10.05 12.64
C ARG A 471 -18.94 -8.94 12.33
N LYS A 472 -19.65 -9.08 11.21
CA LYS A 472 -20.76 -8.18 10.89
C LYS A 472 -21.89 -8.42 11.90
N VAL A 473 -22.26 -7.39 12.66
CA VAL A 473 -23.45 -7.43 13.52
C VAL A 473 -24.65 -7.49 12.58
N PRO A 474 -25.58 -8.47 12.74
CA PRO A 474 -26.85 -8.42 12.02
C PRO A 474 -27.53 -7.08 12.36
N ASN A 475 -27.95 -6.33 11.36
CA ASN A 475 -28.81 -5.18 11.59
C ASN A 475 -30.04 -5.71 12.33
N GLU A 476 -30.29 -5.20 13.53
CA GLU A 476 -31.63 -5.29 14.14
C GLU A 476 -32.56 -4.60 13.13
N GLN A 477 -33.40 -5.43 12.48
CA GLN A 477 -34.47 -4.98 11.61
C GLN A 477 -35.59 -4.41 12.44
#